data_ab365a2c4746f9235ff99db4b0f4db69
#
_entry.id   ab365a2c4746f9235ff99db4b0f4db69
#
_cell.length_a   1.000
_cell.length_b   1.000
_cell.length_c   1.000
_cell.angle_alpha   90.00
_cell.angle_beta   90.00
_cell.angle_gamma   90.00
#
_symmetry.space_group_name_H-M   'P 1'
#
loop_
_entity.id
_entity.type
_entity.pdbx_description
1 polymer ?
#
loop_
_entity_poly.entity_id
_entity_poly.type
_entity_poly.pdbx_seq_one_letter_code
_entity_poly.pdbx_strand_id
1 'polypeptide(L)'
;PDFSNTLFLLDESSMVGNTDMARAYALIAAGGGRAVASGDTDQLQAIAPGQPFRLQQMRSAADVAIMKEIVRQTPELREAVYSLINRDVERALSGLESVKPSQVPRLEGAWAPEHSVTEFSHSQEAKLAEAQQKAMLKGEAFPDVPMTLYEAIVRDYTGRTPEAREQTLIV
;
A
#
# COMPACT_ATOMS: atom_id res chain seq x y z
N PRO A 1 34.25 -3.94 16.40
CA PRO A 1 33.40 -5.10 16.73
C PRO A 1 33.79 -6.29 15.86
N ASP A 2 33.69 -7.50 16.39
CA ASP A 2 33.90 -8.74 15.65
C ASP A 2 32.53 -9.29 15.17
N PHE A 3 32.38 -9.38 13.86
CA PHE A 3 31.18 -9.90 13.18
C PHE A 3 31.47 -11.18 12.37
N SER A 4 32.60 -11.84 12.64
CA SER A 4 33.06 -12.99 11.84
C SER A 4 32.03 -14.12 11.68
N ASN A 5 31.14 -14.28 12.65
CA ASN A 5 30.05 -15.27 12.61
C ASN A 5 28.66 -14.65 12.47
N THR A 6 28.57 -13.41 11.97
CA THR A 6 27.30 -12.68 11.88
C THR A 6 26.86 -12.52 10.44
N LEU A 7 25.59 -12.81 10.17
CA LEU A 7 24.89 -12.48 8.94
C LEU A 7 23.91 -11.36 9.22
N PHE A 8 24.08 -10.25 8.53
CA PHE A 8 23.18 -9.11 8.59
C PHE A 8 22.11 -9.24 7.50
N LEU A 9 20.85 -9.08 7.84
CA LEU A 9 19.76 -8.92 6.91
C LEU A 9 19.41 -7.44 6.83
N LEU A 10 19.62 -6.85 5.65
CA LEU A 10 19.27 -5.47 5.34
C LEU A 10 17.96 -5.48 4.57
N ASP A 11 16.86 -5.35 5.32
CA ASP A 11 15.51 -5.33 4.73
C ASP A 11 15.17 -3.93 4.20
N GLU A 12 14.20 -3.86 3.26
CA GLU A 12 13.79 -2.64 2.56
C GLU A 12 14.98 -1.85 1.97
N SER A 13 15.96 -2.56 1.44
CA SER A 13 17.20 -1.97 0.91
C SER A 13 16.99 -1.03 -0.28
N SER A 14 15.85 -1.12 -0.98
CA SER A 14 15.46 -0.16 -2.02
C SER A 14 15.27 1.26 -1.48
N MET A 15 14.97 1.41 -0.18
CA MET A 15 14.77 2.69 0.49
C MET A 15 16.04 3.28 1.08
N VAL A 16 17.19 2.62 0.91
CA VAL A 16 18.48 3.07 1.46
C VAL A 16 19.29 3.77 0.39
N GLY A 17 19.75 5.00 0.66
CA GLY A 17 20.60 5.79 -0.24
C GLY A 17 22.05 5.34 -0.25
N ASN A 18 22.85 5.89 -1.17
CA ASN A 18 24.25 5.50 -1.38
C ASN A 18 25.11 5.61 -0.12
N THR A 19 25.00 6.70 0.62
CA THR A 19 25.84 6.98 1.78
C THR A 19 25.61 5.98 2.90
N ASP A 20 24.35 5.69 3.21
CA ASP A 20 24.01 4.81 4.32
C ASP A 20 24.28 3.35 3.97
N MET A 21 24.01 2.94 2.72
CA MET A 21 24.38 1.61 2.26
C MET A 21 25.89 1.39 2.30
N ALA A 22 26.68 2.37 1.85
CA ALA A 22 28.13 2.30 1.89
C ALA A 22 28.66 2.19 3.33
N ARG A 23 28.11 2.97 4.26
CA ARG A 23 28.44 2.90 5.68
C ARG A 23 28.12 1.55 6.30
N ALA A 24 26.93 1.01 6.01
CA ALA A 24 26.50 -0.28 6.50
C ALA A 24 27.46 -1.38 6.04
N TYR A 25 27.76 -1.44 4.76
CA TYR A 25 28.69 -2.45 4.22
C TYR A 25 30.12 -2.27 4.74
N ALA A 26 30.62 -1.03 4.85
CA ALA A 26 31.93 -0.78 5.40
C ALA A 26 32.06 -1.27 6.86
N LEU A 27 31.04 -1.02 7.69
CA LEU A 27 31.00 -1.48 9.07
C LEU A 27 30.95 -3.01 9.18
N ILE A 28 30.10 -3.64 8.39
CA ILE A 28 29.94 -5.11 8.35
C ILE A 28 31.24 -5.77 7.90
N ALA A 29 31.83 -5.26 6.82
CA ALA A 29 33.10 -5.77 6.28
C ALA A 29 34.25 -5.59 7.24
N ALA A 30 34.36 -4.43 7.90
CA ALA A 30 35.42 -4.17 8.90
C ALA A 30 35.36 -5.13 10.10
N GLY A 31 34.16 -5.62 10.44
CA GLY A 31 33.97 -6.64 11.48
C GLY A 31 34.06 -8.09 10.97
N GLY A 32 34.29 -8.32 9.68
CA GLY A 32 34.33 -9.67 9.10
C GLY A 32 32.94 -10.32 8.94
N GLY A 33 31.89 -9.56 8.99
CA GLY A 33 30.51 -10.02 8.81
C GLY A 33 30.13 -10.21 7.36
N ARG A 34 28.94 -10.80 7.14
CA ARG A 34 28.30 -10.97 5.83
C ARG A 34 26.96 -10.27 5.83
N ALA A 35 26.48 -9.87 4.64
CA ALA A 35 25.17 -9.24 4.50
C ALA A 35 24.34 -9.88 3.38
N VAL A 36 23.05 -9.93 3.60
CA VAL A 36 22.01 -10.17 2.59
C VAL A 36 21.15 -8.92 2.56
N ALA A 37 20.99 -8.33 1.39
CA ALA A 37 20.08 -7.23 1.17
C ALA A 37 18.78 -7.75 0.54
N SER A 38 17.63 -7.36 1.08
CA SER A 38 16.30 -7.62 0.51
C SER A 38 15.59 -6.30 0.23
N GLY A 39 14.70 -6.29 -0.75
CA GLY A 39 13.94 -5.11 -1.13
C GLY A 39 13.25 -5.27 -2.47
N ASP A 40 12.48 -4.28 -2.85
CA ASP A 40 11.75 -4.24 -4.09
C ASP A 40 12.05 -2.93 -4.84
N THR A 41 12.62 -3.05 -6.03
CA THR A 41 13.01 -1.88 -6.86
C THR A 41 11.84 -1.21 -7.56
N ASP A 42 10.68 -1.85 -7.58
CA ASP A 42 9.43 -1.32 -8.16
C ASP A 42 8.53 -0.62 -7.11
N GLN A 43 8.88 -0.74 -5.82
CA GLN A 43 8.24 -0.02 -4.72
C GLN A 43 8.92 1.32 -4.44
N LEU A 44 8.66 1.89 -3.25
CA LEU A 44 9.24 3.15 -2.81
C LEU A 44 10.76 3.10 -2.78
N GLN A 45 11.37 4.15 -3.30
CA GLN A 45 12.81 4.27 -3.37
C GLN A 45 13.35 5.24 -2.32
N ALA A 46 14.66 5.23 -2.12
CA ALA A 46 15.33 6.14 -1.20
C ALA A 46 15.02 7.61 -1.53
N ILE A 47 14.72 8.41 -0.50
CA ILE A 47 14.66 9.87 -0.60
C ILE A 47 16.09 10.43 -0.73
N ALA A 48 17.06 9.81 -0.05
CA ALA A 48 18.47 10.14 -0.17
C ALA A 48 19.03 9.73 -1.55
N PRO A 49 20.03 10.45 -2.08
CA PRO A 49 20.56 10.20 -3.41
C PRO A 49 21.08 8.78 -3.62
N GLY A 50 20.73 8.22 -4.79
CA GLY A 50 21.23 6.95 -5.29
C GLY A 50 20.31 5.77 -5.09
N GLN A 51 20.60 4.71 -5.82
CA GLN A 51 19.86 3.43 -5.80
C GLN A 51 20.85 2.27 -5.70
N PRO A 52 21.58 2.14 -4.60
CA PRO A 52 22.65 1.15 -4.47
C PRO A 52 22.13 -0.28 -4.57
N PHE A 53 20.96 -0.57 -4.01
CA PHE A 53 20.34 -1.89 -4.09
C PHE A 53 20.07 -2.31 -5.55
N ARG A 54 19.49 -1.43 -6.36
CA ARG A 54 19.26 -1.68 -7.80
C ARG A 54 20.56 -1.92 -8.56
N LEU A 55 21.61 -1.14 -8.25
CA LEU A 55 22.92 -1.31 -8.86
C LEU A 55 23.54 -2.65 -8.49
N GLN A 56 23.36 -3.13 -7.27
CA GLN A 56 23.81 -4.44 -6.84
C GLN A 56 23.12 -5.56 -7.61
N GLN A 57 21.81 -5.51 -7.77
CA GLN A 57 21.07 -6.48 -8.57
C GLN A 57 21.54 -6.55 -10.02
N MET A 58 21.88 -5.39 -10.60
CA MET A 58 22.27 -5.30 -12.01
C MET A 58 23.75 -5.62 -12.28
N ARG A 59 24.64 -5.35 -11.34
CA ARG A 59 26.10 -5.28 -11.60
C ARG A 59 26.94 -6.07 -10.58
N SER A 60 26.38 -6.51 -9.49
CA SER A 60 27.09 -7.30 -8.51
C SER A 60 27.29 -8.72 -9.04
N ALA A 61 28.44 -9.32 -8.73
CA ALA A 61 28.66 -10.75 -8.90
C ALA A 61 27.95 -11.62 -7.84
N ALA A 62 27.23 -10.98 -6.91
CA ALA A 62 26.46 -11.68 -5.90
C ALA A 62 25.26 -12.40 -6.51
N ASP A 63 24.90 -13.54 -5.92
CA ASP A 63 23.70 -14.27 -6.29
C ASP A 63 22.46 -13.44 -5.98
N VAL A 64 21.56 -13.40 -6.95
CA VAL A 64 20.27 -12.70 -6.85
C VAL A 64 19.15 -13.75 -6.87
N ALA A 65 18.36 -13.78 -5.80
CA ALA A 65 17.13 -14.56 -5.74
C ALA A 65 15.92 -13.64 -5.90
N ILE A 66 15.01 -13.98 -6.80
CA ILE A 66 13.78 -13.22 -7.05
C ILE A 66 12.60 -14.02 -6.54
N MET A 67 11.87 -13.47 -5.56
CA MET A 67 10.61 -14.01 -5.09
C MET A 67 9.49 -13.55 -6.04
N LYS A 68 8.88 -14.51 -6.75
CA LYS A 68 7.85 -14.22 -7.76
C LYS A 68 6.43 -14.54 -7.28
N GLU A 69 6.31 -15.29 -6.21
CA GLU A 69 5.01 -15.77 -5.73
C GLU A 69 4.42 -14.75 -4.75
N ILE A 70 3.17 -14.39 -4.99
CA ILE A 70 2.38 -13.53 -4.11
C ILE A 70 1.67 -14.42 -3.09
N VAL A 71 2.11 -14.33 -1.82
CA VAL A 71 1.56 -15.17 -0.73
C VAL A 71 0.76 -14.38 0.30
N ARG A 72 0.85 -13.05 0.29
CA ARG A 72 0.19 -12.18 1.27
C ARG A 72 -1.28 -11.93 0.96
N GLN A 73 -1.67 -12.00 -0.31
CA GLN A 73 -3.02 -11.73 -0.76
C GLN A 73 -3.85 -13.00 -0.84
N THR A 74 -5.15 -12.85 -0.62
CA THR A 74 -6.11 -13.92 -0.86
C THR A 74 -6.15 -14.30 -2.34
N PRO A 75 -6.58 -15.50 -2.69
CA PRO A 75 -6.66 -15.94 -4.08
C PRO A 75 -7.43 -14.98 -4.98
N GLU A 76 -8.51 -14.38 -4.45
CA GLU A 76 -9.41 -13.46 -5.17
C GLU A 76 -8.71 -12.16 -5.57
N LEU A 77 -7.82 -11.63 -4.70
CA LEU A 77 -7.06 -10.41 -4.98
C LEU A 77 -5.80 -10.66 -5.82
N ARG A 78 -5.33 -11.89 -5.88
CA ARG A 78 -4.04 -12.22 -6.50
C ARG A 78 -3.98 -11.85 -7.98
N GLU A 79 -5.05 -12.09 -8.73
CA GLU A 79 -5.18 -11.70 -10.14
C GLU A 79 -5.08 -10.17 -10.32
N ALA A 80 -5.77 -9.41 -9.47
CA ALA A 80 -5.72 -7.95 -9.51
C ALA A 80 -4.31 -7.43 -9.21
N VAL A 81 -3.63 -8.01 -8.21
CA VAL A 81 -2.25 -7.64 -7.86
C VAL A 81 -1.27 -7.96 -8.98
N TYR A 82 -1.38 -9.13 -9.64
CA TYR A 82 -0.56 -9.44 -10.81
C TYR A 82 -0.79 -8.47 -11.97
N SER A 83 -2.05 -8.07 -12.19
CA SER A 83 -2.37 -7.07 -13.20
C SER A 83 -1.74 -5.71 -12.88
N LEU A 84 -1.76 -5.28 -11.62
CA LEU A 84 -1.10 -4.04 -11.18
C LEU A 84 0.42 -4.10 -11.36
N ILE A 85 1.06 -5.21 -11.02
CA ILE A 85 2.50 -5.42 -11.25
C ILE A 85 2.84 -5.27 -12.73
N ASN A 86 1.97 -5.75 -13.62
CA ASN A 86 2.11 -5.60 -15.06
C ASN A 86 1.64 -4.23 -15.59
N ARG A 87 1.27 -3.30 -14.70
CA ARG A 87 0.76 -1.95 -15.01
C ARG A 87 -0.56 -1.96 -15.81
N ASP A 88 -1.30 -3.03 -15.75
CA ASP A 88 -2.63 -3.18 -16.34
C ASP A 88 -3.70 -2.85 -15.30
N VAL A 89 -3.90 -1.55 -15.07
CA VAL A 89 -4.83 -1.04 -14.05
C VAL A 89 -6.27 -1.37 -14.43
N GLU A 90 -6.63 -1.29 -15.70
CA GLU A 90 -7.98 -1.59 -16.17
C GLU A 90 -8.37 -3.03 -15.85
N ARG A 91 -7.50 -3.97 -16.17
CA ARG A 91 -7.70 -5.38 -15.85
C ARG A 91 -7.74 -5.63 -14.33
N ALA A 92 -6.88 -4.97 -13.57
CA ALA A 92 -6.87 -5.10 -12.12
C ALA A 92 -8.22 -4.68 -11.50
N LEU A 93 -8.79 -3.56 -11.94
CA LEU A 93 -10.05 -3.04 -11.42
C LEU A 93 -11.27 -3.81 -11.94
N SER A 94 -11.25 -4.30 -13.19
CA SER A 94 -12.37 -5.04 -13.78
C SER A 94 -12.70 -6.36 -13.08
N GLY A 95 -11.73 -6.94 -12.38
CA GLY A 95 -11.92 -8.16 -11.61
C GLY A 95 -12.48 -7.94 -10.20
N LEU A 96 -12.62 -6.69 -9.75
CA LEU A 96 -13.09 -6.34 -8.43
C LEU A 96 -14.56 -5.85 -8.48
N GLU A 97 -15.30 -6.11 -7.40
CA GLU A 97 -16.67 -5.61 -7.28
C GLU A 97 -16.67 -4.09 -7.10
N SER A 98 -17.39 -3.38 -7.95
CA SER A 98 -17.51 -1.91 -7.86
C SER A 98 -18.76 -1.53 -7.08
N VAL A 99 -18.60 -0.74 -6.04
CA VAL A 99 -19.69 -0.22 -5.21
C VAL A 99 -19.78 1.29 -5.36
N LYS A 100 -20.96 1.78 -5.74
CA LYS A 100 -21.18 3.23 -5.82
C LYS A 100 -21.28 3.83 -4.42
N PRO A 101 -20.76 5.05 -4.19
CA PRO A 101 -20.86 5.72 -2.90
C PRO A 101 -22.31 5.82 -2.36
N SER A 102 -23.30 5.97 -3.26
CA SER A 102 -24.72 6.03 -2.91
C SER A 102 -25.30 4.69 -2.45
N GLN A 103 -24.62 3.58 -2.66
CA GLN A 103 -25.04 2.23 -2.28
C GLN A 103 -24.42 1.76 -0.97
N VAL A 104 -23.61 2.60 -0.35
CA VAL A 104 -22.94 2.29 0.92
C VAL A 104 -23.99 2.12 2.02
N PRO A 105 -24.07 0.96 2.67
CA PRO A 105 -25.02 0.75 3.76
C PRO A 105 -24.74 1.64 4.96
N ARG A 106 -25.79 2.01 5.69
CA ARG A 106 -25.71 2.82 6.93
C ARG A 106 -25.29 2.04 8.17
N LEU A 107 -24.89 0.79 8.06
CA LEU A 107 -24.96 -0.14 9.17
C LEU A 107 -23.63 -0.55 9.77
N GLU A 108 -23.75 -1.09 10.98
CA GLU A 108 -22.70 -1.73 11.77
C GLU A 108 -21.92 -2.76 10.93
N GLY A 109 -20.61 -2.58 10.85
CA GLY A 109 -19.71 -3.41 10.07
C GLY A 109 -19.06 -2.68 8.89
N ALA A 110 -18.24 -3.37 8.13
CA ALA A 110 -17.63 -2.85 6.92
C ALA A 110 -18.70 -2.44 5.90
N TRP A 111 -18.61 -1.24 5.37
CA TRP A 111 -19.62 -0.69 4.47
C TRP A 111 -19.43 -1.09 3.00
N ALA A 112 -18.31 -1.65 2.67
CA ALA A 112 -18.04 -2.21 1.35
C ALA A 112 -17.78 -3.71 1.44
N PRO A 113 -18.19 -4.52 0.43
CA PRO A 113 -17.83 -5.92 0.36
C PRO A 113 -16.31 -6.10 0.39
N GLU A 114 -15.87 -7.20 0.98
CA GLU A 114 -14.48 -7.60 0.89
C GLU A 114 -14.09 -7.74 -0.59
N HIS A 115 -12.87 -7.31 -0.95
CA HIS A 115 -12.38 -7.31 -2.34
C HIS A 115 -13.16 -6.41 -3.31
N SER A 116 -13.73 -5.33 -2.82
CA SER A 116 -14.43 -4.34 -3.65
C SER A 116 -13.61 -3.08 -3.89
N VAL A 117 -14.00 -2.34 -4.94
CA VAL A 117 -13.47 -1.01 -5.25
C VAL A 117 -14.60 0.01 -5.18
N THR A 118 -14.35 1.11 -4.50
CA THR A 118 -15.26 2.27 -4.50
C THR A 118 -14.52 3.46 -5.10
N GLU A 119 -15.05 3.99 -6.18
CA GLU A 119 -14.48 5.14 -6.88
C GLU A 119 -15.13 6.45 -6.42
N PHE A 120 -14.29 7.43 -6.08
CA PHE A 120 -14.69 8.79 -5.78
C PHE A 120 -14.11 9.72 -6.85
N SER A 121 -14.96 10.45 -7.56
CA SER A 121 -14.51 11.48 -8.50
C SER A 121 -14.79 12.87 -7.94
N HIS A 122 -13.97 13.85 -8.34
CA HIS A 122 -14.21 15.25 -7.97
C HIS A 122 -15.62 15.75 -8.34
N SER A 123 -16.19 15.25 -9.43
CA SER A 123 -17.55 15.64 -9.83
C SER A 123 -18.62 15.06 -8.91
N GLN A 124 -18.40 13.86 -8.36
CA GLN A 124 -19.29 13.25 -7.38
C GLN A 124 -19.18 13.95 -6.02
N GLU A 125 -17.98 14.23 -5.57
CA GLU A 125 -17.74 15.00 -4.35
C GLU A 125 -18.40 16.39 -4.41
N ALA A 126 -18.25 17.11 -5.53
CA ALA A 126 -18.88 18.40 -5.73
C ALA A 126 -20.42 18.33 -5.70
N LYS A 127 -21.02 17.32 -6.33
CA LYS A 127 -22.48 17.11 -6.31
C LYS A 127 -22.99 16.79 -4.90
N LEU A 128 -22.27 15.97 -4.14
CA LEU A 128 -22.62 15.61 -2.78
C LEU A 128 -22.51 16.84 -1.86
N ALA A 129 -21.45 17.65 -2.00
CA ALA A 129 -21.27 18.91 -1.27
C ALA A 129 -22.40 19.90 -1.58
N GLU A 130 -22.80 20.04 -2.85
CA GLU A 130 -23.94 20.89 -3.26
C GLU A 130 -25.26 20.40 -2.65
N ALA A 131 -25.48 19.08 -2.64
CA ALA A 131 -26.68 18.49 -2.04
C ALA A 131 -26.74 18.72 -0.54
N GLN A 132 -25.60 18.62 0.16
CA GLN A 132 -25.50 18.92 1.59
C GLN A 132 -25.80 20.39 1.88
N GLN A 133 -25.24 21.31 1.09
CA GLN A 133 -25.50 22.74 1.24
C GLN A 133 -26.97 23.06 1.03
N LYS A 134 -27.62 22.44 0.04
CA LYS A 134 -29.07 22.62 -0.20
C LYS A 134 -29.92 22.08 0.94
N ALA A 135 -29.56 20.91 1.50
CA ALA A 135 -30.26 20.33 2.64
C ALA A 135 -30.12 21.24 3.88
N MET A 136 -28.93 21.79 4.13
CA MET A 136 -28.69 22.72 5.23
C MET A 136 -29.56 23.98 5.12
N LEU A 137 -29.67 24.56 3.93
CA LEU A 137 -30.49 25.77 3.69
C LEU A 137 -31.97 25.50 3.87
N LYS A 138 -32.43 24.27 3.67
CA LYS A 138 -33.84 23.86 3.80
C LYS A 138 -34.18 23.32 5.20
N GLY A 139 -33.19 23.13 6.06
CA GLY A 139 -33.38 22.46 7.35
C GLY A 139 -33.70 20.95 7.23
N GLU A 140 -33.36 20.36 6.09
CA GLU A 140 -33.53 18.93 5.83
C GLU A 140 -32.34 18.12 6.41
N ALA A 141 -32.54 16.82 6.66
CA ALA A 141 -31.48 15.95 7.10
C ALA A 141 -30.40 15.83 5.99
N PHE A 142 -29.13 15.82 6.41
CA PHE A 142 -28.01 15.60 5.49
C PHE A 142 -28.12 14.22 4.82
N PRO A 143 -27.65 14.12 3.56
CA PRO A 143 -27.50 12.81 2.91
C PRO A 143 -26.55 11.95 3.75
N ASP A 144 -26.96 10.75 4.09
CA ASP A 144 -26.14 9.83 4.88
C ASP A 144 -25.22 8.98 3.99
N VAL A 145 -24.49 9.65 3.15
CA VAL A 145 -23.50 9.07 2.24
C VAL A 145 -22.16 9.76 2.50
N PRO A 146 -21.05 9.05 2.52
CA PRO A 146 -19.74 9.69 2.58
C PRO A 146 -19.58 10.70 1.46
N MET A 147 -19.19 11.92 1.80
CA MET A 147 -19.08 13.01 0.82
C MET A 147 -17.69 13.06 0.18
N THR A 148 -16.69 12.60 0.90
CA THR A 148 -15.30 12.56 0.47
C THR A 148 -14.72 11.16 0.62
N LEU A 149 -13.64 10.88 -0.08
CA LEU A 149 -12.88 9.65 0.07
C LEU A 149 -12.45 9.44 1.54
N TYR A 150 -12.03 10.51 2.21
CA TYR A 150 -11.59 10.44 3.61
C TYR A 150 -12.73 10.07 4.56
N GLU A 151 -13.91 10.65 4.38
CA GLU A 151 -15.09 10.28 5.17
C GLU A 151 -15.49 8.83 4.96
N ALA A 152 -15.39 8.34 3.72
CA ALA A 152 -15.66 6.95 3.40
C ALA A 152 -14.67 6.01 4.11
N ILE A 153 -13.38 6.31 4.07
CA ILE A 153 -12.34 5.53 4.75
C ILE A 153 -12.57 5.51 6.26
N VAL A 154 -12.82 6.67 6.86
CA VAL A 154 -13.08 6.78 8.31
C VAL A 154 -14.34 5.99 8.70
N ARG A 155 -15.41 6.09 7.93
CA ARG A 155 -16.65 5.38 8.20
C ARG A 155 -16.47 3.87 8.08
N ASP A 156 -15.80 3.39 7.03
CA ASP A 156 -15.50 1.98 6.87
C ASP A 156 -14.66 1.45 8.05
N TYR A 157 -13.58 2.15 8.38
CA TYR A 157 -12.70 1.74 9.48
C TYR A 157 -13.42 1.73 10.83
N THR A 158 -14.18 2.78 11.14
CA THR A 158 -14.89 2.88 12.43
C THR A 158 -16.06 1.91 12.55
N GLY A 159 -16.66 1.52 11.42
CA GLY A 159 -17.72 0.51 11.36
C GLY A 159 -17.25 -0.94 11.55
N ARG A 160 -15.95 -1.20 11.45
CA ARG A 160 -15.38 -2.56 11.63
C ARG A 160 -15.34 -2.96 13.09
N THR A 161 -15.34 -4.27 13.35
CA THR A 161 -15.11 -4.79 14.71
C THR A 161 -13.70 -4.43 15.20
N PRO A 162 -13.45 -4.41 16.54
CA PRO A 162 -12.12 -4.16 17.07
C PRO A 162 -11.04 -5.08 16.47
N GLU A 163 -11.33 -6.36 16.34
CA GLU A 163 -10.43 -7.37 15.77
C GLU A 163 -10.12 -7.07 14.30
N ALA A 164 -11.13 -6.70 13.51
CA ALA A 164 -10.95 -6.33 12.11
C ALA A 164 -10.15 -5.03 11.95
N ARG A 165 -10.30 -4.07 12.89
CA ARG A 165 -9.50 -2.84 12.90
C ARG A 165 -8.03 -3.10 13.17
N GLU A 166 -7.71 -4.02 14.10
CA GLU A 166 -6.32 -4.41 14.38
C GLU A 166 -5.62 -5.05 13.17
N GLN A 167 -6.38 -5.69 12.29
CA GLN A 167 -5.89 -6.29 11.05
C GLN A 167 -5.94 -5.35 9.84
N THR A 168 -6.40 -4.11 10.03
CA THR A 168 -6.56 -3.15 8.93
C THR A 168 -5.48 -2.08 9.00
N LEU A 169 -4.72 -1.94 7.93
CA LEU A 169 -3.77 -0.85 7.72
C LEU A 169 -4.40 0.18 6.77
N ILE A 170 -4.45 1.43 7.21
CA ILE A 170 -4.79 2.58 6.35
C ILE A 170 -3.48 3.25 5.95
N VAL A 171 -3.20 3.32 4.66
CA VAL A 171 -2.00 3.92 4.06
C VAL A 171 -2.33 5.14 3.22
#